data_548ca6cd0b6a6265cb16a388e44423d6
#
_entry.id   548ca6cd0b6a6265cb16a388e44423d6
#
_cell.length_a   1.000
_cell.length_b   1.000
_cell.length_c   1.000
_cell.angle_alpha   90.00
_cell.angle_beta   90.00
_cell.angle_gamma   90.00
#
_symmetry.space_group_name_H-M   'P 1'
#
loop_
_entity.id
_entity.type
_entity.pdbx_description
1 polymer ?
#
loop_
_entity_poly.entity_id
_entity_poly.type
_entity_poly.pdbx_seq_one_letter_code
_entity_poly.pdbx_strand_id
1 'polypeptide(L)'
;MSRMDNAELFRAIGSKTRVKMLKLLLRKNYHITGLAREIGISVPVAAKHVRILEDAGLVSAEEYGNTKVLRLNRERLYGVLDAFSEEYDVSIPKGTNILDILKRVSGVGIKKIGEKEFIVSINGEEGFYIYEVDGSAPNKPVNEFKMEKDGEVAIKRLVPVLKKRVRVHVKEVESGDVVEKGKKKAEDE
;
A
#
# COMPACT_ATOMS: atom_id res chain seq x y z
N MET A 1 -1.75 -13.80 14.05
CA MET A 1 -0.53 -13.47 13.26
C MET A 1 0.46 -12.77 14.18
N SER A 2 1.70 -13.29 14.32
CA SER A 2 2.72 -12.65 15.18
C SER A 2 2.97 -11.23 14.67
N ARG A 3 2.89 -10.22 15.55
CA ARG A 3 3.39 -8.85 15.29
C ARG A 3 4.90 -8.98 15.02
N MET A 4 5.28 -9.15 13.76
CA MET A 4 6.69 -9.03 13.38
C MET A 4 7.11 -7.58 13.66
N ASP A 5 8.28 -7.43 14.24
CA ASP A 5 8.81 -6.15 14.71
C ASP A 5 8.83 -5.11 13.58
N ASN A 6 8.05 -4.03 13.75
CA ASN A 6 8.01 -2.90 12.83
C ASN A 6 9.40 -2.26 12.65
N ALA A 7 10.28 -2.37 13.65
CA ALA A 7 11.66 -1.88 13.56
C ALA A 7 12.48 -2.62 12.48
N GLU A 8 12.28 -3.94 12.33
CA GLU A 8 12.93 -4.72 11.25
C GLU A 8 12.46 -4.26 9.87
N LEU A 9 11.15 -3.98 9.75
CA LEU A 9 10.56 -3.51 8.51
C LEU A 9 11.13 -2.14 8.10
N PHE A 10 11.17 -1.17 9.03
CA PHE A 10 11.79 0.15 8.79
C PHE A 10 13.28 0.02 8.45
N ARG A 11 14.01 -0.83 9.16
CA ARG A 11 15.42 -1.12 8.87
C ARG A 11 15.60 -1.69 7.47
N ALA A 12 14.69 -2.58 7.03
CA ALA A 12 14.75 -3.18 5.69
C ALA A 12 14.54 -2.14 4.58
N ILE A 13 13.61 -1.19 4.74
CA ILE A 13 13.36 -0.14 3.74
C ILE A 13 14.31 1.08 3.87
N GLY A 14 15.05 1.21 4.96
CA GLY A 14 15.97 2.33 5.22
C GLY A 14 17.27 2.33 4.38
N SER A 15 17.30 1.67 3.22
CA SER A 15 18.47 1.59 2.33
C SER A 15 18.11 1.96 0.89
N LYS A 16 18.87 2.89 0.29
CA LYS A 16 18.68 3.29 -1.11
C LYS A 16 18.68 2.09 -2.07
N THR A 17 19.60 1.15 -1.87
CA THR A 17 19.71 -0.07 -2.70
C THR A 17 18.48 -0.96 -2.56
N ARG A 18 18.01 -1.22 -1.33
CA ARG A 18 16.83 -2.05 -1.10
C ARG A 18 15.56 -1.38 -1.62
N VAL A 19 15.43 -0.05 -1.48
CA VAL A 19 14.32 0.69 -2.12
C VAL A 19 14.36 0.57 -3.65
N LYS A 20 15.54 0.62 -4.30
CA LYS A 20 15.66 0.36 -5.74
C LYS A 20 15.20 -1.07 -6.08
N MET A 21 15.61 -2.08 -5.29
CA MET A 21 15.16 -3.47 -5.47
C MET A 21 13.63 -3.60 -5.38
N LEU A 22 13.02 -3.04 -4.35
CA LEU A 22 11.57 -3.06 -4.18
C LEU A 22 10.84 -2.36 -5.33
N LYS A 23 11.34 -1.21 -5.81
CA LYS A 23 10.79 -0.51 -6.99
C LYS A 23 10.82 -1.38 -8.27
N LEU A 24 11.85 -2.17 -8.47
CA LEU A 24 11.95 -3.11 -9.59
C LEU A 24 10.98 -4.27 -9.42
N LEU A 25 10.94 -4.86 -8.23
CA LEU A 25 10.04 -5.97 -7.89
C LEU A 25 8.54 -5.58 -7.90
N LEU A 26 8.22 -4.30 -7.70
CA LEU A 26 6.86 -3.78 -7.92
C LEU A 26 6.40 -3.91 -9.37
N ARG A 27 7.33 -3.93 -10.33
CA ARG A 27 7.03 -3.99 -11.77
C ARG A 27 6.93 -5.42 -12.29
N LYS A 28 7.88 -6.28 -11.87
CA LYS A 28 7.94 -7.71 -12.27
C LYS A 28 8.80 -8.49 -11.29
N ASN A 29 8.70 -9.81 -11.35
CA ASN A 29 9.59 -10.71 -10.62
C ASN A 29 10.98 -10.73 -11.26
N TYR A 30 12.00 -11.01 -10.46
CA TYR A 30 13.40 -11.07 -10.92
C TYR A 30 14.11 -12.29 -10.38
N HIS A 31 15.03 -12.84 -11.17
CA HIS A 31 16.13 -13.66 -10.64
C HIS A 31 17.16 -12.76 -9.99
N ILE A 32 17.86 -13.26 -8.98
CA ILE A 32 18.84 -12.46 -8.23
C ILE A 32 19.94 -11.87 -9.14
N THR A 33 20.40 -12.62 -10.14
CA THR A 33 21.39 -12.17 -11.12
C THR A 33 20.87 -11.03 -11.99
N GLY A 34 19.58 -11.10 -12.40
CA GLY A 34 18.92 -10.05 -13.15
C GLY A 34 18.73 -8.79 -12.32
N LEU A 35 18.31 -8.94 -11.07
CA LEU A 35 18.14 -7.82 -10.14
C LEU A 35 19.47 -7.12 -9.84
N ALA A 36 20.54 -7.89 -9.61
CA ALA A 36 21.89 -7.36 -9.38
C ALA A 36 22.38 -6.53 -10.57
N ARG A 37 22.18 -7.04 -11.79
CA ARG A 37 22.54 -6.34 -13.04
C ARG A 37 21.77 -5.01 -13.22
N GLU A 38 20.46 -5.02 -13.00
CA GLU A 38 19.61 -3.81 -13.11
C GLU A 38 20.00 -2.69 -12.13
N ILE A 39 20.55 -3.08 -10.97
CA ILE A 39 20.96 -2.11 -9.94
C ILE A 39 22.40 -1.68 -10.10
N GLY A 40 23.22 -2.46 -10.84
CA GLY A 40 24.65 -2.21 -11.03
C GLY A 40 25.52 -2.69 -9.85
N ILE A 41 25.15 -3.80 -9.19
CA ILE A 41 25.92 -4.38 -8.06
C ILE A 41 26.26 -5.85 -8.32
N SER A 42 27.23 -6.38 -7.59
CA SER A 42 27.59 -7.80 -7.70
C SER A 42 26.50 -8.70 -7.11
N VAL A 43 26.38 -9.94 -7.63
CA VAL A 43 25.39 -10.92 -7.15
C VAL A 43 25.54 -11.23 -5.64
N PRO A 44 26.74 -11.39 -5.07
CA PRO A 44 26.90 -11.58 -3.62
C PRO A 44 26.40 -10.40 -2.79
N VAL A 45 26.57 -9.15 -3.28
CA VAL A 45 26.05 -7.95 -2.62
C VAL A 45 24.53 -7.91 -2.72
N ALA A 46 23.98 -8.23 -3.90
CA ALA A 46 22.53 -8.33 -4.08
C ALA A 46 21.91 -9.38 -3.14
N ALA A 47 22.57 -10.55 -2.98
CA ALA A 47 22.11 -11.61 -2.08
C ALA A 47 22.00 -11.15 -0.62
N LYS A 48 22.97 -10.36 -0.14
CA LYS A 48 22.91 -9.79 1.22
C LYS A 48 21.72 -8.85 1.39
N HIS A 49 21.43 -8.01 0.40
CA HIS A 49 20.29 -7.11 0.45
C HIS A 49 18.95 -7.86 0.34
N VAL A 50 18.87 -8.87 -0.53
CA VAL A 50 17.68 -9.73 -0.67
C VAL A 50 17.39 -10.45 0.63
N ARG A 51 18.38 -11.01 1.29
CA ARG A 51 18.20 -11.70 2.59
C ARG A 51 17.55 -10.77 3.63
N ILE A 52 18.00 -9.52 3.74
CA ILE A 52 17.38 -8.54 4.66
C ILE A 52 15.93 -8.27 4.30
N LEU A 53 15.59 -8.24 3.01
CA LEU A 53 14.21 -8.07 2.56
C LEU A 53 13.36 -9.32 2.80
N GLU A 54 13.95 -10.52 2.70
CA GLU A 54 13.31 -11.80 3.04
C GLU A 54 13.06 -11.92 4.54
N ASP A 55 14.08 -11.62 5.37
CA ASP A 55 13.96 -11.62 6.83
C ASP A 55 12.85 -10.67 7.32
N ALA A 56 12.66 -9.55 6.64
CA ALA A 56 11.55 -8.60 6.91
C ALA A 56 10.20 -9.00 6.26
N GLY A 57 10.14 -10.12 5.54
CA GLY A 57 8.94 -10.59 4.86
C GLY A 57 8.49 -9.75 3.67
N LEU A 58 9.34 -8.80 3.19
CA LEU A 58 9.05 -7.92 2.05
C LEU A 58 9.25 -8.62 0.70
N VAL A 59 10.10 -9.63 0.66
CA VAL A 59 10.40 -10.42 -0.54
C VAL A 59 10.35 -11.90 -0.18
N SER A 60 9.89 -12.73 -1.09
CA SER A 60 9.99 -14.18 -1.03
C SER A 60 10.77 -14.69 -2.23
N ALA A 61 11.53 -15.78 -2.05
CA ALA A 61 12.15 -16.51 -3.16
C ALA A 61 11.37 -17.79 -3.41
N GLU A 62 10.89 -17.96 -4.63
CA GLU A 62 10.28 -19.20 -5.10
C GLU A 62 11.29 -19.98 -5.97
N GLU A 63 11.43 -21.27 -5.71
CA GLU A 63 12.34 -22.13 -6.47
C GLU A 63 11.62 -22.74 -7.66
N TYR A 64 12.21 -22.55 -8.86
CA TYR A 64 11.79 -23.20 -10.10
C TYR A 64 12.99 -23.98 -10.67
N GLY A 65 13.05 -25.27 -10.37
CA GLY A 65 14.22 -26.09 -10.68
C GLY A 65 15.47 -25.53 -10.00
N ASN A 66 16.52 -25.20 -10.75
CA ASN A 66 17.76 -24.62 -10.23
C ASN A 66 17.76 -23.09 -10.11
N THR A 67 16.60 -22.45 -10.28
CA THR A 67 16.51 -20.98 -10.32
C THR A 67 15.60 -20.45 -9.22
N LYS A 68 16.04 -19.38 -8.54
CA LYS A 68 15.23 -18.66 -7.55
C LYS A 68 14.66 -17.40 -8.16
N VAL A 69 13.33 -17.27 -8.10
CA VAL A 69 12.58 -16.09 -8.56
C VAL A 69 12.14 -15.30 -7.34
N LEU A 70 12.56 -14.05 -7.28
CA LEU A 70 12.21 -13.12 -6.22
C LEU A 70 10.88 -12.45 -6.51
N ARG A 71 9.98 -12.47 -5.52
CA ARG A 71 8.66 -11.83 -5.55
C ARG A 71 8.50 -10.84 -4.41
N LEU A 72 7.84 -9.73 -4.69
CA LEU A 72 7.49 -8.74 -3.68
C LEU A 72 6.20 -9.14 -2.97
N ASN A 73 6.23 -9.12 -1.65
CA ASN A 73 5.03 -9.15 -0.82
C ASN A 73 4.47 -7.71 -0.74
N ARG A 74 3.46 -7.41 -1.58
CA ARG A 74 2.87 -6.08 -1.67
C ARG A 74 2.10 -5.70 -0.42
N GLU A 75 1.37 -6.64 0.16
CA GLU A 75 0.61 -6.42 1.39
C GLU A 75 1.52 -6.02 2.54
N ARG A 76 2.64 -6.74 2.68
CA ARG A 76 3.65 -6.42 3.69
C ARG A 76 4.29 -5.05 3.47
N LEU A 77 4.56 -4.68 2.21
CA LEU A 77 5.11 -3.35 1.87
C LEU A 77 4.12 -2.23 2.18
N TYR A 78 2.84 -2.43 1.89
CA TYR A 78 1.80 -1.41 2.14
C TYR A 78 1.45 -1.32 3.62
N GLY A 79 1.51 -2.44 4.34
CA GLY A 79 1.29 -2.54 5.79
C GLY A 79 2.37 -1.84 6.66
N VAL A 80 3.43 -1.27 6.05
CA VAL A 80 4.41 -0.46 6.80
C VAL A 80 3.73 0.70 7.54
N LEU A 81 2.67 1.26 6.98
CA LEU A 81 1.95 2.38 7.56
C LEU A 81 1.05 1.97 8.74
N ASP A 82 0.70 0.68 8.84
CA ASP A 82 -0.10 0.16 9.96
C ASP A 82 0.66 0.26 11.31
N ALA A 83 2.00 0.45 11.26
CA ALA A 83 2.81 0.73 12.44
C ALA A 83 2.44 2.02 13.18
N PHE A 84 1.73 2.92 12.50
CA PHE A 84 1.27 4.21 13.03
C PHE A 84 -0.22 4.23 13.33
N SER A 85 -0.89 3.07 13.24
CA SER A 85 -2.31 2.96 13.58
C SER A 85 -2.52 3.05 15.09
N GLU A 86 -3.60 3.71 15.47
CA GLU A 86 -4.10 3.73 16.85
C GLU A 86 -5.13 2.61 17.02
N GLU A 87 -5.10 1.92 18.16
CA GLU A 87 -6.02 0.83 18.49
C GLU A 87 -6.89 1.24 19.68
N TYR A 88 -8.19 0.97 19.58
CA TYR A 88 -9.18 1.28 20.62
C TYR A 88 -10.04 0.04 20.90
N ASP A 89 -10.21 -0.29 22.17
CA ASP A 89 -11.17 -1.29 22.60
C ASP A 89 -12.49 -0.61 23.00
N VAL A 90 -13.59 -1.00 22.37
CA VAL A 90 -14.91 -0.42 22.62
C VAL A 90 -15.98 -1.51 22.82
N SER A 91 -16.79 -1.34 23.85
CA SER A 91 -17.98 -2.17 24.05
C SER A 91 -19.21 -1.45 23.50
N ILE A 92 -19.94 -2.13 22.63
CA ILE A 92 -21.10 -1.57 21.93
C ILE A 92 -22.31 -2.49 22.04
N PRO A 93 -23.55 -1.98 22.02
CA PRO A 93 -24.73 -2.80 21.85
C PRO A 93 -24.74 -3.52 20.49
N LYS A 94 -25.25 -4.73 20.45
CA LYS A 94 -25.50 -5.46 19.21
C LYS A 94 -26.36 -4.64 18.25
N GLY A 95 -26.00 -4.64 16.96
CA GLY A 95 -26.69 -3.87 15.93
C GLY A 95 -26.24 -2.42 15.82
N THR A 96 -25.21 -1.98 16.55
CA THR A 96 -24.59 -0.65 16.38
C THR A 96 -23.93 -0.56 15.01
N ASN A 97 -24.18 0.53 14.27
CA ASN A 97 -23.55 0.73 12.96
C ASN A 97 -22.11 1.24 13.09
N ILE A 98 -21.34 1.06 12.03
CA ILE A 98 -19.90 1.42 11.99
C ILE A 98 -19.68 2.92 12.25
N LEU A 99 -20.52 3.79 11.69
CA LEU A 99 -20.38 5.22 11.88
C LEU A 99 -20.49 5.63 13.36
N ASP A 100 -21.43 5.05 14.09
CA ASP A 100 -21.61 5.32 15.51
C ASP A 100 -20.48 4.77 16.36
N ILE A 101 -19.87 3.65 15.95
CA ILE A 101 -18.65 3.12 16.58
C ILE A 101 -17.49 4.10 16.40
N LEU A 102 -17.25 4.55 15.17
CA LEU A 102 -16.15 5.47 14.84
C LEU A 102 -16.28 6.81 15.56
N LYS A 103 -17.50 7.34 15.69
CA LYS A 103 -17.78 8.59 16.43
C LYS A 103 -17.45 8.51 17.92
N ARG A 104 -17.32 7.31 18.49
CA ARG A 104 -16.93 7.14 19.91
C ARG A 104 -15.43 7.31 20.14
N VAL A 105 -14.62 7.04 19.10
CA VAL A 105 -13.15 7.01 19.21
C VAL A 105 -12.47 8.15 18.47
N SER A 106 -13.18 8.81 17.54
CA SER A 106 -12.62 9.87 16.69
C SER A 106 -13.64 10.90 16.26
N GLY A 107 -13.16 12.09 15.88
CA GLY A 107 -13.96 13.11 15.21
C GLY A 107 -14.19 12.73 13.74
N VAL A 108 -15.42 12.33 13.40
CA VAL A 108 -15.78 11.86 12.05
C VAL A 108 -16.52 12.94 11.27
N GLY A 109 -15.92 13.42 10.18
CA GLY A 109 -16.56 14.30 9.20
C GLY A 109 -17.27 13.48 8.13
N ILE A 110 -18.54 13.80 7.90
CA ILE A 110 -19.42 13.08 6.97
C ILE A 110 -19.85 13.99 5.83
N LYS A 111 -19.87 13.46 4.60
CA LYS A 111 -20.52 14.06 3.45
C LYS A 111 -21.62 13.14 2.95
N LYS A 112 -22.83 13.70 2.84
CA LYS A 112 -23.98 13.00 2.29
C LYS A 112 -24.07 13.23 0.78
N ILE A 113 -24.21 12.15 0.01
CA ILE A 113 -24.39 12.17 -1.44
C ILE A 113 -25.59 11.26 -1.76
N GLY A 114 -26.73 11.86 -2.05
CA GLY A 114 -28.00 11.13 -2.10
C GLY A 114 -28.35 10.53 -0.74
N GLU A 115 -28.68 9.26 -0.70
CA GLU A 115 -28.96 8.50 0.53
C GLU A 115 -27.70 7.94 1.24
N LYS A 116 -26.52 8.05 0.61
CA LYS A 116 -25.28 7.45 1.12
C LYS A 116 -24.46 8.47 1.88
N GLU A 117 -23.90 8.04 3.00
CA GLU A 117 -22.96 8.80 3.83
C GLU A 117 -21.54 8.29 3.63
N PHE A 118 -20.62 9.22 3.39
CA PHE A 118 -19.21 8.97 3.16
C PHE A 118 -18.37 9.67 4.22
N ILE A 119 -17.36 8.98 4.74
CA ILE A 119 -16.39 9.60 5.63
C ILE A 119 -15.44 10.45 4.78
N VAL A 120 -15.33 11.73 5.10
CA VAL A 120 -14.49 12.69 4.39
C VAL A 120 -13.39 13.28 5.25
N SER A 121 -13.46 13.11 6.58
CA SER A 121 -12.38 13.44 7.48
C SER A 121 -12.41 12.59 8.76
N ILE A 122 -11.24 12.37 9.34
CA ILE A 122 -11.05 11.77 10.67
C ILE A 122 -10.15 12.71 11.47
N ASN A 123 -10.57 13.12 12.66
CA ASN A 123 -9.87 14.06 13.54
C ASN A 123 -9.41 15.34 12.82
N GLY A 124 -10.23 15.82 11.85
CA GLY A 124 -9.93 17.02 11.05
C GLY A 124 -9.03 16.76 9.83
N GLU A 125 -8.47 15.59 9.65
CA GLU A 125 -7.73 15.23 8.45
C GLU A 125 -8.70 14.87 7.31
N GLU A 126 -8.75 15.71 6.27
CA GLU A 126 -9.55 15.46 5.08
C GLU A 126 -8.93 14.38 4.19
N GLY A 127 -9.78 13.57 3.56
CA GLY A 127 -9.32 12.51 2.66
C GLY A 127 -10.44 11.59 2.18
N PHE A 128 -10.02 10.59 1.42
CA PHE A 128 -10.88 9.46 1.06
C PHE A 128 -10.65 8.34 2.06
N TYR A 129 -11.72 7.88 2.68
CA TYR A 129 -11.67 6.84 3.70
C TYR A 129 -12.48 5.62 3.27
N ILE A 130 -11.95 4.45 3.57
CA ILE A 130 -12.67 3.18 3.50
C ILE A 130 -12.68 2.55 4.88
N TYR A 131 -13.67 1.72 5.16
CA TYR A 131 -13.66 0.89 6.36
C TYR A 131 -13.60 -0.58 5.97
N GLU A 132 -13.04 -1.38 6.85
CA GLU A 132 -12.97 -2.83 6.77
C GLU A 132 -13.57 -3.43 8.05
N VAL A 133 -14.14 -4.59 7.92
CA VAL A 133 -14.58 -5.41 9.04
C VAL A 133 -13.93 -6.78 8.91
N ASP A 134 -13.19 -7.21 9.92
CA ASP A 134 -12.40 -8.44 9.91
C ASP A 134 -11.50 -8.56 8.66
N GLY A 135 -10.86 -7.44 8.27
CA GLY A 135 -9.94 -7.35 7.13
C GLY A 135 -10.62 -7.32 5.75
N SER A 136 -11.94 -7.23 5.68
CA SER A 136 -12.69 -7.18 4.41
C SER A 136 -13.47 -5.88 4.28
N ALA A 137 -13.43 -5.23 3.11
CA ALA A 137 -14.21 -4.02 2.83
C ALA A 137 -15.65 -4.40 2.44
N PRO A 138 -16.66 -4.10 3.27
CA PRO A 138 -18.06 -4.41 2.95
C PRO A 138 -18.59 -3.51 1.83
N ASN A 139 -19.48 -4.06 1.01
CA ASN A 139 -20.20 -3.28 -0.01
C ASN A 139 -21.47 -2.61 0.57
N LYS A 140 -21.34 -1.96 1.74
CA LYS A 140 -22.42 -1.23 2.40
C LYS A 140 -21.90 0.12 2.89
N PRO A 141 -22.74 1.17 2.91
CA PRO A 141 -22.38 2.43 3.55
C PRO A 141 -22.06 2.25 5.05
N VAL A 142 -21.21 3.13 5.58
CA VAL A 142 -20.74 3.08 6.96
C VAL A 142 -21.86 3.22 7.99
N ASN A 143 -22.94 3.91 7.65
CA ASN A 143 -24.15 4.10 8.47
C ASN A 143 -25.15 2.93 8.38
N GLU A 144 -25.00 2.05 7.40
CA GLU A 144 -25.89 0.89 7.19
C GLU A 144 -25.34 -0.43 7.71
N PHE A 145 -24.01 -0.57 7.76
CA PHE A 145 -23.39 -1.80 8.25
C PHE A 145 -23.46 -1.86 9.78
N LYS A 146 -24.07 -2.91 10.32
CA LYS A 146 -24.26 -3.13 11.75
C LYS A 146 -23.43 -4.29 12.25
N MET A 147 -22.78 -4.12 13.41
CA MET A 147 -22.03 -5.18 14.08
C MET A 147 -23.00 -6.10 14.84
N GLU A 148 -23.04 -7.38 14.44
CA GLU A 148 -23.90 -8.40 15.03
C GLU A 148 -23.14 -9.35 15.98
N LYS A 149 -21.83 -9.34 15.92
CA LYS A 149 -20.89 -10.15 16.72
C LYS A 149 -19.60 -9.37 16.95
N ASP A 150 -18.76 -9.87 17.84
CA ASP A 150 -17.43 -9.35 18.06
C ASP A 150 -16.61 -9.38 16.75
N GLY A 151 -15.80 -8.37 16.51
CA GLY A 151 -14.98 -8.25 15.32
C GLY A 151 -14.13 -6.99 15.36
N GLU A 152 -13.20 -6.88 14.41
CA GLU A 152 -12.33 -5.73 14.24
C GLU A 152 -12.89 -4.79 13.17
N VAL A 153 -12.94 -3.50 13.48
CA VAL A 153 -13.28 -2.46 12.51
C VAL A 153 -12.05 -1.60 12.28
N ALA A 154 -11.55 -1.60 11.05
CA ALA A 154 -10.44 -0.72 10.65
C ALA A 154 -10.96 0.41 9.75
N ILE A 155 -10.50 1.64 9.97
CA ILE A 155 -10.69 2.74 9.03
C ILE A 155 -9.36 3.12 8.42
N LYS A 156 -9.31 3.21 7.10
CA LYS A 156 -8.09 3.47 6.35
C LYS A 156 -8.25 4.70 5.45
N ARG A 157 -7.31 5.64 5.56
CA ARG A 157 -7.21 6.73 4.59
C ARG A 157 -6.58 6.21 3.31
N LEU A 158 -7.23 6.44 2.18
CA LEU A 158 -6.67 6.10 0.88
C LEU A 158 -5.60 7.13 0.51
N VAL A 159 -4.35 6.69 0.48
CA VAL A 159 -3.21 7.47 -0.01
C VAL A 159 -2.66 6.83 -1.29
N PRO A 160 -2.35 7.62 -2.33
CA PRO A 160 -1.78 7.06 -3.55
C PRO A 160 -0.35 6.58 -3.28
N VAL A 161 -0.17 5.26 -3.23
CA VAL A 161 1.14 4.63 -3.00
C VAL A 161 2.02 4.70 -4.23
N LEU A 162 1.41 4.59 -5.43
CA LEU A 162 2.11 4.67 -6.71
C LEU A 162 1.65 5.91 -7.47
N LYS A 163 2.56 6.88 -7.64
CA LYS A 163 2.29 8.10 -8.43
C LYS A 163 2.89 7.96 -9.82
N LYS A 164 2.08 8.20 -10.86
CA LYS A 164 2.56 8.45 -12.21
C LYS A 164 2.58 9.96 -12.43
N ARG A 165 3.73 10.53 -12.79
CA ARG A 165 3.86 11.92 -13.20
C ARG A 165 3.98 11.96 -14.70
N VAL A 166 3.09 12.69 -15.35
CA VAL A 166 3.13 12.93 -16.80
C VAL A 166 3.42 14.41 -17.00
N ARG A 167 4.53 14.72 -17.70
CA ARG A 167 4.76 16.08 -18.19
C ARG A 167 4.08 16.18 -19.54
N VAL A 168 3.13 17.08 -19.64
CA VAL A 168 2.40 17.34 -20.88
C VAL A 168 2.97 18.59 -21.52
N HIS A 169 3.39 18.48 -22.75
CA HIS A 169 3.77 19.61 -23.60
C HIS A 169 2.67 19.74 -24.65
N VAL A 170 1.95 20.84 -24.60
CA VAL A 170 0.91 21.15 -25.60
C VAL A 170 1.62 21.79 -26.79
N LYS A 171 1.50 21.19 -27.96
CA LYS A 171 1.91 21.77 -29.25
C LYS A 171 0.63 22.11 -30.02
N GLU A 172 0.65 23.22 -30.73
CA GLU A 172 -0.39 23.46 -31.73
C GLU A 172 -0.22 22.41 -32.82
N VAL A 173 -1.26 21.65 -33.09
CA VAL A 173 -1.24 20.60 -34.13
C VAL A 173 -1.67 21.27 -35.44
N GLU A 174 -0.73 21.44 -36.37
CA GLU A 174 -1.09 21.60 -37.77
C GLU A 174 -1.69 20.26 -38.26
N SER A 175 -2.85 20.33 -38.89
CA SER A 175 -3.66 19.19 -39.30
C SER A 175 -2.85 18.14 -40.08
N GLY A 176 -2.42 17.07 -39.39
CA GLY A 176 -1.67 15.96 -40.01
C GLY A 176 -0.83 15.10 -39.07
N ASP A 177 -0.56 15.50 -37.83
CA ASP A 177 0.34 14.77 -36.97
C ASP A 177 -0.34 13.69 -36.09
N VAL A 178 0.18 12.46 -36.21
CA VAL A 178 -0.22 11.30 -35.39
C VAL A 178 0.46 11.39 -34.01
N VAL A 179 -0.30 11.23 -32.94
CA VAL A 179 0.19 11.26 -31.55
C VAL A 179 1.13 10.08 -31.29
N GLU A 180 2.40 10.36 -31.12
CA GLU A 180 3.43 9.36 -30.77
C GLU A 180 3.35 8.97 -29.29
N LYS A 181 3.39 7.67 -28.98
CA LYS A 181 3.40 7.15 -27.60
C LYS A 181 4.69 7.54 -26.87
N GLY A 182 4.59 8.32 -25.84
CA GLY A 182 5.71 8.83 -25.06
C GLY A 182 6.63 7.76 -24.49
N LYS A 183 7.93 7.92 -24.67
CA LYS A 183 8.99 7.11 -24.07
C LYS A 183 9.18 7.45 -22.59
N LYS A 184 9.34 6.43 -21.76
CA LYS A 184 9.64 6.55 -20.34
C LYS A 184 11.07 7.08 -20.17
N LYS A 185 11.25 8.25 -19.58
CA LYS A 185 12.60 8.70 -19.19
C LYS A 185 13.12 7.78 -18.08
N ALA A 186 14.29 7.18 -18.30
CA ALA A 186 15.07 6.57 -17.24
C ALA A 186 15.52 7.70 -16.30
N GLU A 187 15.27 7.58 -15.01
CA GLU A 187 15.84 8.46 -14.00
C GLU A 187 17.31 8.04 -13.83
N ASP A 188 18.22 8.71 -14.53
CA ASP A 188 19.61 8.87 -14.14
C ASP A 188 19.67 10.12 -13.25
N GLU A 189 19.80 9.88 -11.93
CA GLU A 189 20.57 10.68 -10.97
C GLU A 189 20.57 9.94 -9.62
#